data_56757b0d19d25e4f24d89359c21b9203
#
_entry.id   56757b0d19d25e4f24d89359c21b9203
#
_cell.length_a   1.000
_cell.length_b   1.000
_cell.length_c   1.000
_cell.angle_alpha   90.00
_cell.angle_beta   90.00
_cell.angle_gamma   90.00
#
_symmetry.space_group_name_H-M   'P 1'
#
loop_
_entity.id
_entity.type
_entity.pdbx_description
1 polymer ?
#
loop_
_entity_poly.entity_id
_entity_poly.type
_entity_poly.pdbx_seq_one_letter_code
_entity_poly.pdbx_strand_id
1 'polypeptide(L)'
;MFRLIKFIYWFFLKKSNFSQNDEEIVLKEIFSNLNNGFYIDVGCHHPRRFSNTALLYNKGWSGINIDANYENLKLFNVFRKRDKNINALISEKSENLKFYYFNESALNGILSQLKVDSLIDSGYKVIDEKHITTQKLDDILVDCEVPNKTIDLLDIDVEGYDFQVLKSIDLNLFYVKVILIETGD
;
A
#
# COMPACT_ATOMS: atom_id res chain seq x y z
N MET A 1 -6.27 16.58 -23.21
CA MET A 1 -5.32 15.84 -24.05
C MET A 1 -3.89 15.85 -23.49
N PHE A 2 -3.27 16.98 -23.19
CA PHE A 2 -1.90 17.06 -22.63
C PHE A 2 -1.71 16.34 -21.28
N ARG A 3 -2.70 16.34 -20.39
CA ARG A 3 -2.63 15.62 -19.10
C ARG A 3 -2.62 14.10 -19.28
N LEU A 4 -3.40 13.58 -20.21
CA LEU A 4 -3.46 12.15 -20.51
C LEU A 4 -2.15 11.66 -21.15
N ILE A 5 -1.57 12.44 -22.06
CA ILE A 5 -0.28 12.12 -22.69
C ILE A 5 0.86 12.15 -21.67
N LYS A 6 0.90 13.14 -20.76
CA LYS A 6 1.87 13.14 -19.63
C LYS A 6 1.69 11.94 -18.71
N PHE A 7 0.45 11.54 -18.42
CA PHE A 7 0.14 10.38 -17.60
C PHE A 7 0.61 9.09 -18.28
N ILE A 8 0.31 8.90 -19.57
CA ILE A 8 0.73 7.73 -20.37
C ILE A 8 2.27 7.68 -20.45
N TYR A 9 2.92 8.80 -20.76
CA TYR A 9 4.38 8.90 -20.81
C TYR A 9 5.00 8.53 -19.44
N TRP A 10 4.49 9.12 -18.37
CA TRP A 10 5.00 8.87 -17.03
C TRP A 10 4.76 7.41 -16.59
N PHE A 11 3.60 6.85 -16.92
CA PHE A 11 3.23 5.50 -16.55
C PHE A 11 4.00 4.42 -17.32
N PHE A 12 4.25 4.62 -18.62
CA PHE A 12 4.80 3.59 -19.49
C PHE A 12 6.25 3.80 -19.92
N LEU A 13 6.74 5.02 -19.99
CA LEU A 13 8.00 5.34 -20.66
C LEU A 13 9.13 5.79 -19.72
N LYS A 14 8.82 6.27 -18.51
CA LYS A 14 9.87 6.65 -17.58
C LYS A 14 10.52 5.39 -16.98
N LYS A 15 11.74 5.06 -17.40
CA LYS A 15 12.62 4.13 -16.69
C LYS A 15 13.05 4.80 -15.39
N SER A 16 12.34 4.58 -14.30
CA SER A 16 12.74 4.98 -12.96
C SER A 16 12.40 3.85 -12.01
N ASN A 17 13.09 3.77 -10.92
CA ASN A 17 12.76 2.95 -9.80
C ASN A 17 11.28 3.18 -9.44
N PHE A 18 10.59 2.14 -9.06
CA PHE A 18 9.17 2.23 -8.70
C PHE A 18 9.01 2.68 -7.26
N SER A 19 9.86 2.16 -6.37
CA SER A 19 9.88 2.47 -4.94
C SER A 19 10.45 3.86 -4.65
N GLN A 20 10.31 4.30 -3.42
CA GLN A 20 10.73 5.63 -2.96
C GLN A 20 12.23 5.66 -2.62
N ASN A 21 12.74 4.63 -1.93
CA ASN A 21 14.09 4.54 -1.40
C ASN A 21 14.87 3.30 -1.91
N ASP A 22 14.61 2.89 -3.16
CA ASP A 22 15.27 1.73 -3.80
C ASP A 22 14.95 0.36 -3.15
N GLU A 23 13.86 0.24 -2.38
CA GLU A 23 13.38 -1.03 -1.78
C GLU A 23 13.22 -2.12 -2.85
N GLU A 24 12.83 -1.74 -4.05
CA GLU A 24 12.69 -2.66 -5.18
C GLU A 24 13.99 -3.38 -5.55
N ILE A 25 15.17 -2.77 -5.28
CA ILE A 25 16.47 -3.39 -5.54
C ILE A 25 16.65 -4.58 -4.60
N VAL A 26 16.35 -4.37 -3.31
CA VAL A 26 16.42 -5.41 -2.28
C VAL A 26 15.42 -6.53 -2.56
N LEU A 27 14.18 -6.18 -2.88
CA LEU A 27 13.13 -7.15 -3.22
C LEU A 27 13.49 -7.95 -4.49
N LYS A 28 14.12 -7.31 -5.47
CA LYS A 28 14.60 -7.99 -6.68
C LYS A 28 15.67 -9.03 -6.38
N GLU A 29 16.56 -8.76 -5.44
CA GLU A 29 17.59 -9.69 -5.00
C GLU A 29 16.98 -10.86 -4.21
N ILE A 30 16.15 -10.56 -3.19
CA ILE A 30 15.47 -11.57 -2.36
C ILE A 30 14.66 -12.53 -3.24
N PHE A 31 13.90 -12.01 -4.21
CA PHE A 31 13.01 -12.77 -5.06
C PHE A 31 13.61 -13.06 -6.46
N SER A 32 14.94 -13.06 -6.58
CA SER A 32 15.63 -13.27 -7.87
C SER A 32 15.24 -14.58 -8.55
N ASN A 33 15.09 -15.65 -7.78
CA ASN A 33 14.78 -17.00 -8.24
C ASN A 33 13.28 -17.34 -8.23
N LEU A 34 12.40 -16.39 -7.87
CA LEU A 34 10.97 -16.59 -7.80
C LEU A 34 10.25 -15.82 -8.91
N ASN A 35 9.77 -16.55 -9.92
CA ASN A 35 9.11 -15.94 -11.07
C ASN A 35 7.64 -15.56 -10.81
N ASN A 36 6.99 -16.30 -9.93
CA ASN A 36 5.59 -16.05 -9.54
C ASN A 36 5.49 -16.09 -8.03
N GLY A 37 4.79 -15.15 -7.44
CA GLY A 37 4.56 -15.09 -6.00
C GLY A 37 3.27 -14.35 -5.67
N PHE A 38 2.99 -14.24 -4.39
CA PHE A 38 1.80 -13.58 -3.88
C PHE A 38 2.18 -12.53 -2.84
N TYR A 39 1.71 -11.31 -3.03
CA TYR A 39 1.97 -10.21 -2.11
C TYR A 39 0.69 -9.63 -1.51
N ILE A 40 0.86 -9.00 -0.36
CA ILE A 40 -0.11 -8.09 0.26
C ILE A 40 0.55 -6.72 0.32
N ASP A 41 -0.13 -5.68 -0.14
CA ASP A 41 0.34 -4.30 -0.22
C ASP A 41 -0.66 -3.42 0.53
N VAL A 42 -0.32 -3.03 1.76
CA VAL A 42 -1.17 -2.22 2.65
C VAL A 42 -0.67 -0.78 2.66
N GLY A 43 -1.51 0.14 2.22
CA GLY A 43 -1.14 1.52 1.92
C GLY A 43 -0.63 1.66 0.48
N CYS A 44 -1.21 0.89 -0.45
CA CYS A 44 -0.68 0.70 -1.80
C CYS A 44 -0.63 1.97 -2.68
N HIS A 45 -1.27 3.05 -2.30
CA HIS A 45 -1.22 4.40 -2.86
C HIS A 45 -1.40 4.47 -4.40
N HIS A 46 -0.46 3.97 -5.17
CA HIS A 46 -0.46 4.09 -6.63
C HIS A 46 0.16 2.85 -7.30
N PRO A 47 -0.42 2.31 -8.40
CA PRO A 47 0.03 1.03 -8.99
C PRO A 47 1.46 1.05 -9.55
N ARG A 48 2.15 2.19 -9.54
CA ARG A 48 3.50 2.33 -10.06
C ARG A 48 4.37 3.34 -9.29
N ARG A 49 3.85 4.53 -8.95
CA ARG A 49 4.59 5.58 -8.25
C ARG A 49 4.70 5.20 -6.77
N PHE A 50 5.92 5.19 -6.23
CA PHE A 50 6.22 4.80 -4.85
C PHE A 50 5.68 3.40 -4.49
N SER A 51 5.71 2.47 -5.46
CA SER A 51 5.15 1.14 -5.28
C SER A 51 6.24 0.08 -5.22
N ASN A 52 6.42 -0.51 -4.05
CA ASN A 52 7.35 -1.61 -3.80
C ASN A 52 6.94 -2.89 -4.57
N THR A 53 5.64 -3.06 -4.82
CA THR A 53 5.07 -4.24 -5.48
C THR A 53 4.99 -4.14 -7.01
N ALA A 54 5.25 -2.94 -7.60
CA ALA A 54 5.11 -2.73 -9.05
C ALA A 54 6.03 -3.63 -9.88
N LEU A 55 7.27 -3.81 -9.44
CA LEU A 55 8.22 -4.69 -10.12
C LEU A 55 7.78 -6.15 -10.06
N LEU A 56 7.27 -6.60 -8.92
CA LEU A 56 6.77 -7.97 -8.72
C LEU A 56 5.55 -8.25 -9.60
N TYR A 57 4.60 -7.33 -9.63
CA TYR A 57 3.45 -7.43 -10.56
C TYR A 57 3.91 -7.56 -12.02
N ASN A 58 4.89 -6.75 -12.46
CA ASN A 58 5.43 -6.83 -13.82
C ASN A 58 6.15 -8.16 -14.11
N LYS A 59 6.67 -8.83 -13.09
CA LYS A 59 7.24 -10.19 -13.19
C LYS A 59 6.18 -11.30 -13.24
N GLY A 60 4.89 -10.99 -13.15
CA GLY A 60 3.82 -11.98 -13.21
C GLY A 60 3.18 -12.33 -11.86
N TRP A 61 3.63 -11.72 -10.76
CA TRP A 61 3.03 -11.90 -9.44
C TRP A 61 1.59 -11.38 -9.41
N SER A 62 0.83 -11.83 -8.43
CA SER A 62 -0.49 -11.30 -8.07
C SER A 62 -0.57 -11.06 -6.58
N GLY A 63 -1.56 -10.30 -6.14
CA GLY A 63 -1.70 -10.01 -4.73
C GLY A 63 -3.00 -9.34 -4.34
N ILE A 64 -2.99 -8.76 -3.15
CA ILE A 64 -4.06 -7.94 -2.61
C ILE A 64 -3.48 -6.56 -2.33
N ASN A 65 -4.05 -5.53 -2.95
CA ASN A 65 -3.72 -4.13 -2.67
C ASN A 65 -4.82 -3.55 -1.78
N ILE A 66 -4.43 -2.92 -0.68
CA ILE A 66 -5.34 -2.35 0.31
C ILE A 66 -5.01 -0.88 0.49
N ASP A 67 -6.03 -0.02 0.41
CA ASP A 67 -5.86 1.42 0.65
C ASP A 67 -7.15 2.01 1.25
N ALA A 68 -7.00 2.89 2.23
CA ALA A 68 -8.13 3.60 2.83
C ALA A 68 -8.73 4.66 1.88
N ASN A 69 -7.93 5.17 0.95
CA ASN A 69 -8.39 6.11 -0.07
C ASN A 69 -8.89 5.39 -1.32
N TYR A 70 -10.20 5.31 -1.48
CA TYR A 70 -10.83 4.67 -2.65
C TYR A 70 -10.36 5.25 -4.00
N GLU A 71 -10.02 6.54 -4.06
CA GLU A 71 -9.55 7.16 -5.32
C GLU A 71 -8.25 6.53 -5.83
N ASN A 72 -7.35 6.12 -4.91
CA ASN A 72 -6.11 5.42 -5.25
C ASN A 72 -6.43 4.09 -5.96
N LEU A 73 -7.40 3.33 -5.46
CA LEU A 73 -7.76 2.00 -5.98
C LEU A 73 -8.37 2.03 -7.37
N LYS A 74 -8.92 3.16 -7.82
CA LYS A 74 -9.42 3.28 -9.19
C LYS A 74 -8.34 3.00 -10.25
N LEU A 75 -7.09 3.42 -9.97
CA LEU A 75 -5.96 3.13 -10.85
C LEU A 75 -5.55 1.65 -10.78
N PHE A 76 -5.56 1.05 -9.59
CA PHE A 76 -5.28 -0.37 -9.43
C PHE A 76 -6.29 -1.23 -10.20
N ASN A 77 -7.58 -0.92 -10.16
CA ASN A 77 -8.61 -1.63 -10.91
C ASN A 77 -8.40 -1.61 -12.43
N VAL A 78 -7.71 -0.59 -12.93
CA VAL A 78 -7.37 -0.48 -14.36
C VAL A 78 -6.06 -1.21 -14.68
N PHE A 79 -5.03 -1.04 -13.86
CA PHE A 79 -3.65 -1.44 -14.18
C PHE A 79 -3.18 -2.73 -13.48
N ARG A 80 -3.81 -3.12 -12.37
CA ARG A 80 -3.48 -4.31 -11.56
C ARG A 80 -4.62 -5.34 -11.59
N LYS A 81 -5.01 -5.76 -12.80
CA LYS A 81 -6.19 -6.64 -13.02
C LYS A 81 -6.06 -8.06 -12.47
N ARG A 82 -4.84 -8.53 -12.19
CA ARG A 82 -4.62 -9.82 -11.55
C ARG A 82 -4.78 -9.78 -10.03
N ASP A 83 -4.82 -8.57 -9.48
CA ASP A 83 -4.89 -8.35 -8.05
C ASP A 83 -6.32 -8.14 -7.57
N LYS A 84 -6.55 -8.44 -6.30
CA LYS A 84 -7.72 -7.96 -5.56
C LYS A 84 -7.40 -6.58 -4.98
N ASN A 85 -8.28 -5.60 -5.21
CA ASN A 85 -8.07 -4.23 -4.76
C ASN A 85 -9.16 -3.87 -3.75
N ILE A 86 -8.79 -3.67 -2.49
CA ILE A 86 -9.70 -3.59 -1.34
C ILE A 86 -9.64 -2.20 -0.72
N ASN A 87 -10.79 -1.56 -0.60
CA ASN A 87 -10.87 -0.29 0.14
C ASN A 87 -11.13 -0.58 1.62
N ALA A 88 -10.09 -0.45 2.42
CA ALA A 88 -10.15 -0.65 3.85
C ALA A 88 -9.07 0.15 4.58
N LEU A 89 -9.36 0.55 5.81
CA LEU A 89 -8.41 1.07 6.77
C LEU A 89 -8.08 -0.04 7.76
N ILE A 90 -6.80 -0.38 7.88
CA ILE A 90 -6.36 -1.55 8.66
C ILE A 90 -5.87 -1.14 10.05
N SER A 91 -6.26 -1.90 11.06
CA SER A 91 -5.77 -1.79 12.45
C SER A 91 -5.94 -3.11 13.20
N GLU A 92 -5.23 -3.24 14.33
CA GLU A 92 -5.35 -4.37 15.27
C GLU A 92 -6.78 -4.57 15.78
N LYS A 93 -7.56 -3.49 15.90
CA LYS A 93 -8.92 -3.49 16.43
C LYS A 93 -9.88 -2.79 15.48
N SER A 94 -11.15 -3.14 15.58
CA SER A 94 -12.21 -2.37 14.89
C SER A 94 -12.50 -1.11 15.69
N GLU A 95 -12.02 0.02 15.18
CA GLU A 95 -12.14 1.35 15.80
C GLU A 95 -12.60 2.36 14.77
N ASN A 96 -13.22 3.43 15.21
CA ASN A 96 -13.59 4.53 14.33
C ASN A 96 -12.55 5.64 14.47
N LEU A 97 -11.60 5.69 13.53
CA LEU A 97 -10.44 6.57 13.57
C LEU A 97 -10.54 7.70 12.57
N LYS A 98 -9.97 8.86 12.94
CA LYS A 98 -9.87 10.00 12.05
C LYS A 98 -8.75 9.76 11.04
N PHE A 99 -9.10 9.84 9.76
CA PHE A 99 -8.20 9.73 8.63
C PHE A 99 -8.13 11.07 7.90
N TYR A 100 -6.92 11.57 7.68
CA TYR A 100 -6.67 12.85 7.02
C TYR A 100 -6.34 12.66 5.54
N TYR A 101 -6.93 13.51 4.71
CA TYR A 101 -6.63 13.59 3.27
C TYR A 101 -5.88 14.87 2.98
N PHE A 102 -4.72 14.75 2.33
CA PHE A 102 -3.89 15.88 1.92
C PHE A 102 -3.98 16.11 0.40
N ASN A 103 -3.55 17.31 -0.02
CA ASN A 103 -3.38 17.64 -1.43
C ASN A 103 -2.27 16.80 -2.13
N GLU A 104 -1.39 16.14 -1.37
CA GLU A 104 -0.52 15.05 -1.79
C GLU A 104 -1.00 13.75 -1.13
N SER A 105 -1.55 12.86 -1.94
CA SER A 105 -2.24 11.66 -1.44
C SER A 105 -1.31 10.61 -0.81
N ALA A 106 0.00 10.71 -1.03
CA ALA A 106 0.99 9.88 -0.36
C ALA A 106 1.11 10.19 1.16
N LEU A 107 0.61 11.33 1.61
CA LEU A 107 0.63 11.76 3.00
C LEU A 107 -0.68 11.49 3.74
N ASN A 108 -1.63 10.81 3.09
CA ASN A 108 -2.90 10.48 3.72
C ASN A 108 -2.70 9.41 4.80
N GLY A 109 -3.31 9.59 5.96
CA GLY A 109 -3.11 8.61 7.04
C GLY A 109 -3.86 8.92 8.33
N ILE A 110 -3.65 8.05 9.31
CA ILE A 110 -4.03 8.26 10.70
C ILE A 110 -2.87 8.99 11.39
N LEU A 111 -2.96 10.29 11.50
CA LEU A 111 -1.86 11.14 11.95
C LEU A 111 -2.14 11.78 13.30
N SER A 112 -1.10 11.96 14.11
CA SER A 112 -1.18 12.82 15.29
C SER A 112 -1.35 14.30 14.89
N GLN A 113 -1.96 15.10 15.74
CA GLN A 113 -2.10 16.54 15.47
C GLN A 113 -0.74 17.22 15.21
N LEU A 114 0.29 16.82 15.94
CA LEU A 114 1.66 17.36 15.74
C LEU A 114 2.19 17.06 14.33
N LYS A 115 1.94 15.86 13.79
CA LYS A 115 2.35 15.50 12.42
C LYS A 115 1.55 16.30 11.39
N VAL A 116 0.24 16.45 11.61
CA VAL A 116 -0.63 17.28 10.73
C VAL A 116 -0.12 18.72 10.69
N ASP A 117 0.16 19.33 11.84
CA ASP A 117 0.65 20.70 11.93
C ASP A 117 2.00 20.85 11.22
N SER A 118 2.92 19.89 11.43
CA SER A 118 4.23 19.86 10.74
C SER A 118 4.10 19.78 9.22
N LEU A 119 3.15 18.98 8.72
CA LEU A 119 2.89 18.90 7.28
C LEU A 119 2.31 20.20 6.73
N ILE A 120 1.42 20.86 7.48
CA ILE A 120 0.87 22.17 7.11
C ILE A 120 1.98 23.23 7.07
N ASP A 121 2.88 23.26 8.05
CA ASP A 121 4.03 24.16 8.08
C ASP A 121 4.99 23.92 6.91
N SER A 122 5.06 22.68 6.44
CA SER A 122 5.82 22.27 5.23
C SER A 122 5.11 22.63 3.92
N GLY A 123 3.94 23.27 3.96
CA GLY A 123 3.19 23.77 2.80
C GLY A 123 2.14 22.81 2.24
N TYR A 124 1.92 21.66 2.85
CA TYR A 124 0.83 20.76 2.49
C TYR A 124 -0.50 21.26 3.05
N LYS A 125 -1.61 20.77 2.49
CA LYS A 125 -2.96 21.18 2.89
C LYS A 125 -3.81 19.98 3.17
N VAL A 126 -4.47 19.96 4.32
CA VAL A 126 -5.58 19.05 4.57
C VAL A 126 -6.74 19.47 3.67
N ILE A 127 -7.23 18.56 2.83
CA ILE A 127 -8.34 18.80 1.90
C ILE A 127 -9.64 18.16 2.35
N ASP A 128 -9.55 17.12 3.20
CA ASP A 128 -10.71 16.46 3.80
C ASP A 128 -10.26 15.69 5.05
N GLU A 129 -11.20 15.40 5.94
CA GLU A 129 -11.02 14.49 7.08
C GLU A 129 -12.27 13.64 7.26
N LYS A 130 -12.08 12.35 7.52
CA LYS A 130 -13.18 11.41 7.72
C LYS A 130 -12.92 10.48 8.87
N HIS A 131 -13.99 10.06 9.53
CA HIS A 131 -13.92 8.96 10.47
C HIS A 131 -14.20 7.67 9.70
N ILE A 132 -13.25 6.73 9.75
CA ILE A 132 -13.31 5.45 9.05
C ILE A 132 -13.21 4.33 10.08
N THR A 133 -14.10 3.35 9.99
CA THR A 133 -14.02 2.15 10.82
C THR A 133 -12.94 1.23 10.28
N THR A 134 -11.99 0.88 11.13
CA THR A 134 -10.89 -0.02 10.80
C THR A 134 -11.33 -1.49 10.76
N GLN A 135 -10.59 -2.29 10.01
CA GLN A 135 -10.74 -3.74 9.90
C GLN A 135 -9.42 -4.42 10.24
N LYS A 136 -9.46 -5.69 10.67
CA LYS A 136 -8.25 -6.49 10.82
C LYS A 136 -7.79 -7.00 9.45
N LEU A 137 -6.47 -7.10 9.28
CA LEU A 137 -5.91 -7.67 8.07
C LEU A 137 -6.31 -9.14 7.92
N ASP A 138 -6.32 -9.91 9.00
CA ASP A 138 -6.76 -11.31 9.01
C ASP A 138 -8.13 -11.52 8.38
N ASP A 139 -9.12 -10.70 8.75
CA ASP A 139 -10.49 -10.81 8.27
C ASP A 139 -10.52 -10.65 6.74
N ILE A 140 -9.81 -9.65 6.23
CA ILE A 140 -9.69 -9.42 4.78
C ILE A 140 -8.98 -10.57 4.07
N LEU A 141 -7.90 -11.09 4.66
CA LEU A 141 -7.13 -12.18 4.05
C LEU A 141 -7.91 -13.50 4.00
N VAL A 142 -8.73 -13.76 5.03
CA VAL A 142 -9.66 -14.91 5.05
C VAL A 142 -10.71 -14.75 3.95
N ASP A 143 -11.37 -13.59 3.85
CA ASP A 143 -12.39 -13.31 2.84
C ASP A 143 -11.82 -13.34 1.41
N CYS A 144 -10.57 -12.99 1.27
CA CYS A 144 -9.85 -13.02 -0.01
C CYS A 144 -9.34 -14.41 -0.41
N GLU A 145 -9.45 -15.42 0.46
CA GLU A 145 -8.98 -16.79 0.18
C GLU A 145 -7.51 -16.83 -0.27
N VAL A 146 -6.59 -16.28 0.56
CA VAL A 146 -5.16 -16.27 0.27
C VAL A 146 -4.65 -17.67 -0.09
N PRO A 147 -3.97 -17.86 -1.23
CA PRO A 147 -3.52 -19.16 -1.70
C PRO A 147 -2.65 -19.89 -0.68
N ASN A 148 -3.08 -21.07 -0.26
CA ASN A 148 -2.40 -21.90 0.74
C ASN A 148 -2.01 -21.15 2.04
N LYS A 149 -2.69 -20.03 2.33
CA LYS A 149 -2.35 -19.12 3.44
C LYS A 149 -0.87 -18.70 3.45
N THR A 150 -0.25 -18.62 2.26
CA THR A 150 1.15 -18.23 2.09
C THR A 150 1.25 -16.89 1.40
N ILE A 151 2.04 -16.00 1.99
CA ILE A 151 2.32 -14.64 1.52
C ILE A 151 3.82 -14.55 1.31
N ASP A 152 4.26 -14.31 0.07
CA ASP A 152 5.68 -14.15 -0.23
C ASP A 152 6.21 -12.80 0.26
N LEU A 153 5.42 -11.73 0.10
CA LEU A 153 5.72 -10.38 0.58
C LEU A 153 4.49 -9.77 1.25
N LEU A 154 4.65 -9.32 2.48
CA LEU A 154 3.75 -8.37 3.14
C LEU A 154 4.44 -7.01 3.17
N ASP A 155 3.91 -6.06 2.40
CA ASP A 155 4.36 -4.67 2.33
C ASP A 155 3.40 -3.80 3.14
N ILE A 156 3.92 -3.01 4.08
CA ILE A 156 3.14 -2.13 4.97
C ILE A 156 3.77 -0.75 4.92
N ASP A 157 3.02 0.22 4.40
CA ASP A 157 3.41 1.63 4.29
C ASP A 157 2.15 2.49 4.44
N VAL A 158 1.82 2.85 5.69
CA VAL A 158 0.58 3.55 6.06
C VAL A 158 0.81 4.83 6.87
N GLU A 159 2.00 5.44 6.69
CA GLU A 159 2.33 6.74 7.26
C GLU A 159 2.19 6.79 8.80
N GLY A 160 2.92 5.88 9.47
CA GLY A 160 3.07 5.88 10.94
C GLY A 160 2.05 5.06 11.73
N TYR A 161 1.18 4.31 11.05
CA TYR A 161 0.26 3.35 11.69
C TYR A 161 0.65 1.89 11.41
N ASP A 162 1.85 1.67 10.89
CA ASP A 162 2.40 0.43 10.34
C ASP A 162 2.43 -0.70 11.35
N PHE A 163 2.83 -0.39 12.58
CA PHE A 163 2.87 -1.38 13.65
C PHE A 163 1.48 -1.89 14.05
N GLN A 164 0.45 -1.05 13.95
CA GLN A 164 -0.94 -1.46 14.23
C GLN A 164 -1.47 -2.39 13.13
N VAL A 165 -1.05 -2.14 11.87
CA VAL A 165 -1.33 -3.03 10.75
C VAL A 165 -0.63 -4.37 10.97
N LEU A 166 0.66 -4.38 11.31
CA LEU A 166 1.41 -5.62 11.56
C LEU A 166 0.80 -6.45 12.68
N LYS A 167 0.27 -5.84 13.73
CA LYS A 167 -0.42 -6.56 14.82
C LYS A 167 -1.77 -7.15 14.42
N SER A 168 -2.33 -6.75 13.29
CA SER A 168 -3.65 -7.19 12.82
C SER A 168 -3.60 -8.47 11.99
N ILE A 169 -2.39 -9.05 11.79
CA ILE A 169 -2.19 -10.34 11.13
C ILE A 169 -1.69 -11.39 12.11
N ASP A 170 -2.32 -12.57 12.11
CA ASP A 170 -1.85 -13.74 12.84
C ASP A 170 -0.84 -14.55 12.00
N LEU A 171 0.42 -14.44 12.32
CA LEU A 171 1.52 -15.14 11.64
C LEU A 171 1.50 -16.67 11.87
N ASN A 172 0.65 -17.18 12.79
CA ASN A 172 0.40 -18.62 12.91
C ASN A 172 -0.67 -19.09 11.92
N LEU A 173 -1.56 -18.19 11.51
CA LEU A 173 -2.60 -18.48 10.52
C LEU A 173 -2.08 -18.29 9.08
N PHE A 174 -1.28 -17.26 8.86
CA PHE A 174 -0.68 -16.91 7.57
C PHE A 174 0.84 -17.03 7.62
N TYR A 175 1.41 -17.82 6.73
CA TYR A 175 2.86 -17.93 6.59
C TYR A 175 3.39 -16.80 5.72
N VAL A 176 4.08 -15.83 6.31
CA VAL A 176 4.68 -14.68 5.61
C VAL A 176 6.19 -14.89 5.48
N LYS A 177 6.72 -14.86 4.25
CA LYS A 177 8.16 -15.08 4.01
C LYS A 177 8.99 -13.82 4.22
N VAL A 178 8.50 -12.68 3.76
CA VAL A 178 9.18 -11.39 3.87
C VAL A 178 8.16 -10.34 4.31
N ILE A 179 8.54 -9.52 5.28
CA ILE A 179 7.79 -8.34 5.69
C ILE A 179 8.66 -7.13 5.36
N LEU A 180 8.13 -6.23 4.57
CA LEU A 180 8.64 -4.89 4.35
C LEU A 180 7.73 -3.92 5.10
N ILE A 181 8.31 -3.11 5.97
CA ILE A 181 7.54 -2.18 6.80
C ILE A 181 8.28 -0.86 6.89
N GLU A 182 7.56 0.25 6.72
CA GLU A 182 8.13 1.56 6.98
C GLU A 182 8.29 1.77 8.49
N THR A 183 9.50 2.13 8.90
CA THR A 183 9.76 2.57 10.28
C THR A 183 9.91 4.08 10.24
N GLY A 184 8.83 4.81 10.55
CA GLY A 184 8.90 6.26 10.71
C GLY A 184 9.89 6.64 11.81
N ASP A 185 10.70 7.67 11.56
CA ASP A 185 11.60 8.30 12.54
C ASP A 185 10.79 8.99 13.66
#